data_d72bfef71094566540f856cd6bc4e128
#
_entry.id   d72bfef71094566540f856cd6bc4e128
#
_cell.length_a   1.000
_cell.length_b   1.000
_cell.length_c   1.000
_cell.angle_alpha   90.00
_cell.angle_beta   90.00
_cell.angle_gamma   90.00
#
_symmetry.space_group_name_H-M   'P 1'
#
loop_
_entity.id
_entity.type
_entity.pdbx_description
1 polymer ?
#
loop_
_entity_poly.entity_id
_entity_poly.type
_entity_poly.pdbx_seq_one_letter_code
_entity_poly.pdbx_strand_id
1 'polypeptide(L)'
;MANKVILKASDGTTVEFYDEIKAQGGVKDVYFSIDKTYVVAFYRKTLSPSDKNRLENIVGPYHKRIFETVEGKYWKDYLIMPDRLVEWNGKIGVVLPFYPSKYFFKGGPFDGKEKEGKWFASAKLRNRFVPADQKGTWLSYLHMCLKLARAVRRLHAAGLAHSDLSYKNVLVDPISGNSCIIDADELVVPGKYDAGVLGTPDFIAPEVMETKGLKIGDPNKKLPSIATDRHALAVLIYMYLLNRHPLRGGKVWDIDPAKDEELSMGEKALFIEHPTDKTNRVKPQDLDKSQLPQGDPTKLPYTICGPYLKKLFDRAFIDGLHNPSARPSAAEWEDALVKTCDLVQPCQNPKCEAHWYVFDNTTKPRCPFCGTEYKGQLPILNFYYAPSHGKYMSENYRLMVYDKQTLYKWHSNRLVSANEKTTDEDKKPVGDFHFFNNQWILINRRLPDMYDATDKKPIGIGEYVPLTDGRQILLDKSQGGRLIVVQLVNN
;
A
#
# COMPACT_ATOMS: atom_id res chain seq x y z
N MET A 1 -22.27 2.05 37.48
CA MET A 1 -22.16 1.06 36.37
C MET A 1 -22.71 1.71 35.12
N ALA A 2 -22.07 1.53 33.98
CA ALA A 2 -22.59 2.03 32.71
C ALA A 2 -23.92 1.36 32.38
N ASN A 3 -24.89 2.15 31.90
CA ASN A 3 -26.20 1.64 31.54
C ASN A 3 -26.14 0.96 30.16
N LYS A 4 -26.94 -0.10 30.00
CA LYS A 4 -27.14 -0.73 28.69
C LYS A 4 -28.09 0.13 27.86
N VAL A 5 -27.68 0.46 26.64
CA VAL A 5 -28.49 1.16 25.63
C VAL A 5 -28.85 0.16 24.54
N ILE A 6 -30.11 0.15 24.12
CA ILE A 6 -30.62 -0.71 23.03
C ILE A 6 -31.31 0.19 22.01
N LEU A 7 -30.88 0.15 20.76
CA LEU A 7 -31.40 0.97 19.66
C LEU A 7 -31.78 0.10 18.46
N LYS A 8 -32.61 0.63 17.58
CA LYS A 8 -32.83 0.09 16.23
C LYS A 8 -31.94 0.84 15.25
N ALA A 9 -31.18 0.12 14.44
CA ALA A 9 -30.38 0.65 13.37
C ALA A 9 -31.21 0.89 12.09
N SER A 10 -30.62 1.59 11.14
CA SER A 10 -31.23 1.95 9.84
C SER A 10 -31.69 0.73 9.01
N ASP A 11 -31.09 -0.43 9.21
CA ASP A 11 -31.45 -1.71 8.57
C ASP A 11 -32.48 -2.54 9.37
N GLY A 12 -32.97 -2.00 10.51
CA GLY A 12 -33.90 -2.67 11.40
C GLY A 12 -33.28 -3.63 12.42
N THR A 13 -31.97 -3.86 12.36
CA THR A 13 -31.27 -4.70 13.36
C THR A 13 -31.15 -4.00 14.70
N THR A 14 -30.87 -4.77 15.75
CA THR A 14 -30.70 -4.23 17.11
C THR A 14 -29.22 -3.94 17.36
N VAL A 15 -28.93 -2.75 17.90
CA VAL A 15 -27.59 -2.29 18.30
C VAL A 15 -27.59 -2.10 19.82
N GLU A 16 -26.64 -2.73 20.50
CA GLU A 16 -26.53 -2.71 21.95
C GLU A 16 -25.15 -2.27 22.39
N PHE A 17 -25.04 -1.29 23.28
CA PHE A 17 -23.78 -0.80 23.79
C PHE A 17 -23.92 -0.29 25.23
N TYR A 18 -22.79 -0.01 25.88
CA TYR A 18 -22.77 0.64 27.19
C TYR A 18 -22.70 2.16 27.04
N ASP A 19 -23.49 2.89 27.83
CA ASP A 19 -23.43 4.36 27.92
C ASP A 19 -22.18 4.81 28.70
N GLU A 20 -21.04 4.52 28.09
CA GLU A 20 -19.73 4.89 28.59
C GLU A 20 -18.80 5.17 27.41
N ILE A 21 -18.36 6.43 27.29
CA ILE A 21 -17.43 6.83 26.23
C ILE A 21 -16.10 6.10 26.44
N LYS A 22 -15.69 5.30 25.46
CA LYS A 22 -14.43 4.55 25.49
C LYS A 22 -13.30 5.25 24.77
N ALA A 23 -13.63 6.09 23.76
CA ALA A 23 -12.66 6.89 23.03
C ALA A 23 -13.34 8.16 22.51
N GLN A 24 -12.55 9.20 22.28
CA GLN A 24 -13.02 10.46 21.68
C GLN A 24 -12.12 10.79 20.49
N GLY A 25 -12.70 10.79 19.29
CA GLY A 25 -12.08 11.34 18.09
C GLY A 25 -12.27 12.86 17.96
N GLY A 26 -11.81 13.43 16.86
CA GLY A 26 -11.98 14.88 16.57
C GLY A 26 -13.42 15.34 16.61
N VAL A 27 -14.36 14.55 16.09
CA VAL A 27 -15.78 14.91 15.91
C VAL A 27 -16.77 13.93 16.51
N LYS A 28 -16.31 12.73 16.96
CA LYS A 28 -17.18 11.62 17.41
C LYS A 28 -16.80 11.13 18.81
N ASP A 29 -17.80 10.66 19.56
CA ASP A 29 -17.66 9.92 20.80
C ASP A 29 -17.91 8.45 20.49
N VAL A 30 -17.02 7.55 20.95
CA VAL A 30 -17.01 6.10 20.60
C VAL A 30 -17.44 5.28 21.81
N TYR A 31 -18.39 4.39 21.58
CA TYR A 31 -18.96 3.43 22.54
C TYR A 31 -18.71 2.01 22.05
N PHE A 32 -18.45 1.09 22.97
CA PHE A 32 -18.24 -0.31 22.63
C PHE A 32 -19.54 -1.11 22.76
N SER A 33 -19.80 -1.96 21.79
CA SER A 33 -20.86 -2.97 21.90
C SER A 33 -20.62 -3.88 23.11
N ILE A 34 -21.70 -4.45 23.63
CA ILE A 34 -21.67 -5.33 24.82
C ILE A 34 -20.77 -6.54 24.57
N ASP A 35 -20.88 -7.13 23.38
CA ASP A 35 -20.11 -8.30 22.93
C ASP A 35 -18.73 -7.97 22.34
N LYS A 36 -18.39 -6.67 22.23
CA LYS A 36 -17.14 -6.16 21.64
C LYS A 36 -16.92 -6.61 20.19
N THR A 37 -17.99 -6.78 19.42
CA THR A 37 -17.90 -7.11 17.98
C THR A 37 -17.94 -5.87 17.10
N TYR A 38 -18.51 -4.76 17.58
CA TYR A 38 -18.59 -3.48 16.88
C TYR A 38 -18.46 -2.30 17.84
N VAL A 39 -18.24 -1.14 17.28
CA VAL A 39 -18.28 0.15 17.96
C VAL A 39 -19.42 1.00 17.40
N VAL A 40 -19.96 1.90 18.24
CA VAL A 40 -20.91 2.93 17.82
C VAL A 40 -20.24 4.28 18.02
N ALA A 41 -20.12 5.06 16.97
CA ALA A 41 -19.47 6.37 17.00
C ALA A 41 -20.50 7.46 16.72
N PHE A 42 -20.90 8.23 17.75
CA PHE A 42 -21.86 9.32 17.63
C PHE A 42 -21.20 10.66 17.34
N TYR A 43 -21.71 11.38 16.34
CA TYR A 43 -21.29 12.74 16.04
C TYR A 43 -21.68 13.68 17.19
N ARG A 44 -20.72 14.47 17.67
CA ARG A 44 -20.96 15.44 18.74
C ARG A 44 -21.82 16.63 18.28
N LYS A 45 -21.69 17.03 17.02
CA LYS A 45 -22.49 18.09 16.40
C LYS A 45 -23.65 17.50 15.61
N THR A 46 -24.74 18.23 15.55
CA THR A 46 -25.86 17.91 14.65
C THR A 46 -25.37 17.97 13.20
N LEU A 47 -25.63 16.91 12.45
CA LEU A 47 -25.27 16.83 11.03
C LEU A 47 -26.25 17.64 10.18
N SER A 48 -25.74 18.24 9.12
CA SER A 48 -26.59 18.84 8.11
C SER A 48 -27.42 17.79 7.36
N PRO A 49 -28.55 18.16 6.73
CA PRO A 49 -29.32 17.22 5.91
C PRO A 49 -28.49 16.59 4.78
N SER A 50 -27.53 17.34 4.23
CA SER A 50 -26.59 16.83 3.20
C SER A 50 -25.64 15.78 3.75
N ASP A 51 -25.07 16.00 4.94
CA ASP A 51 -24.18 15.03 5.60
C ASP A 51 -24.92 13.75 5.99
N LYS A 52 -26.15 13.89 6.49
CA LYS A 52 -27.01 12.74 6.80
C LYS A 52 -27.27 11.91 5.54
N ASN A 53 -27.68 12.55 4.44
CA ASN A 53 -27.91 11.88 3.16
C ASN A 53 -26.63 11.23 2.60
N ARG A 54 -25.47 11.90 2.74
CA ARG A 54 -24.16 11.32 2.38
C ARG A 54 -23.90 10.03 3.15
N LEU A 55 -24.06 10.03 4.47
CA LEU A 55 -23.89 8.85 5.33
C LEU A 55 -24.86 7.73 4.98
N GLU A 56 -26.15 8.03 4.73
CA GLU A 56 -27.14 7.05 4.30
C GLU A 56 -26.73 6.35 3.00
N ASN A 57 -26.13 7.10 2.05
CA ASN A 57 -25.59 6.53 0.82
C ASN A 57 -24.32 5.70 1.07
N ILE A 58 -23.43 6.12 1.97
CA ILE A 58 -22.20 5.40 2.31
C ILE A 58 -22.54 4.04 2.93
N VAL A 59 -23.39 3.99 3.97
CA VAL A 59 -23.77 2.73 4.65
C VAL A 59 -24.72 1.87 3.82
N GLY A 60 -25.46 2.45 2.89
CA GLY A 60 -26.40 1.75 2.02
C GLY A 60 -25.75 1.31 0.69
N PRO A 61 -26.03 2.04 -0.42
CA PRO A 61 -25.62 1.62 -1.77
C PRO A 61 -24.13 1.43 -1.96
N TYR A 62 -23.27 2.30 -1.36
CA TYR A 62 -21.83 2.20 -1.55
C TYR A 62 -21.21 1.07 -0.73
N HIS A 63 -21.68 0.86 0.52
CA HIS A 63 -21.27 -0.30 1.33
C HIS A 63 -21.61 -1.61 0.60
N LYS A 64 -22.84 -1.75 0.09
CA LYS A 64 -23.26 -2.91 -0.69
C LYS A 64 -22.39 -3.12 -1.93
N ARG A 65 -22.11 -2.07 -2.70
CA ARG A 65 -21.25 -2.13 -3.90
C ARG A 65 -19.86 -2.67 -3.60
N ILE A 66 -19.32 -2.40 -2.41
CA ILE A 66 -17.98 -2.84 -1.99
C ILE A 66 -18.02 -4.27 -1.41
N PHE A 67 -18.95 -4.55 -0.49
CA PHE A 67 -18.91 -5.75 0.35
C PHE A 67 -19.92 -6.84 -0.03
N GLU A 68 -20.99 -6.53 -0.74
CA GLU A 68 -21.96 -7.54 -1.21
C GLU A 68 -21.57 -8.03 -2.63
N THR A 69 -20.33 -8.48 -2.78
CA THR A 69 -19.75 -9.07 -3.99
C THR A 69 -19.10 -10.40 -3.63
N VAL A 70 -18.72 -11.18 -4.63
CA VAL A 70 -18.01 -12.46 -4.43
C VAL A 70 -16.74 -12.25 -3.58
N GLU A 71 -16.04 -11.16 -3.81
CA GLU A 71 -14.81 -10.79 -3.11
C GLU A 71 -15.06 -9.96 -1.83
N GLY A 72 -16.32 -9.78 -1.42
CA GLY A 72 -16.69 -8.89 -0.31
C GLY A 72 -15.98 -9.23 1.01
N LYS A 73 -15.80 -10.53 1.30
CA LYS A 73 -15.06 -10.99 2.47
C LYS A 73 -13.59 -10.52 2.45
N TYR A 74 -12.96 -10.55 1.28
CA TYR A 74 -11.58 -10.06 1.11
C TYR A 74 -11.46 -8.58 1.50
N TRP A 75 -12.41 -7.73 1.08
CA TRP A 75 -12.34 -6.29 1.32
C TRP A 75 -12.50 -5.90 2.79
N LYS A 76 -13.19 -6.72 3.61
CA LYS A 76 -13.34 -6.48 5.05
C LYS A 76 -12.02 -6.48 5.82
N ASP A 77 -10.97 -7.10 5.27
CA ASP A 77 -9.63 -7.09 5.88
C ASP A 77 -8.85 -5.79 5.62
N TYR A 78 -9.26 -4.99 4.62
CA TYR A 78 -8.52 -3.82 4.13
C TYR A 78 -9.29 -2.50 4.16
N LEU A 79 -10.60 -2.56 4.39
CA LEU A 79 -11.49 -1.40 4.47
C LEU A 79 -12.43 -1.55 5.65
N ILE A 80 -12.37 -0.64 6.60
CA ILE A 80 -13.33 -0.56 7.69
C ILE A 80 -14.27 0.61 7.40
N MET A 81 -15.49 0.25 7.01
CA MET A 81 -16.56 1.20 6.68
C MET A 81 -17.73 1.00 7.61
N PRO A 82 -18.50 2.06 7.90
CA PRO A 82 -19.75 1.93 8.63
C PRO A 82 -20.76 1.11 7.83
N ASP A 83 -21.45 0.22 8.51
CA ASP A 83 -22.45 -0.66 7.91
C ASP A 83 -23.89 -0.29 8.26
N ARG A 84 -24.13 0.48 9.32
CA ARG A 84 -25.44 0.90 9.81
C ARG A 84 -25.39 2.30 10.42
N LEU A 85 -26.55 2.96 10.43
CA LEU A 85 -26.78 4.19 11.19
C LEU A 85 -27.68 3.93 12.40
N VAL A 86 -27.46 4.68 13.46
CA VAL A 86 -28.32 4.71 14.65
C VAL A 86 -28.56 6.16 15.06
N GLU A 87 -29.65 6.39 15.79
CA GLU A 87 -29.94 7.68 16.39
C GLU A 87 -30.15 7.52 17.90
N TRP A 88 -29.49 8.36 18.69
CA TRP A 88 -29.59 8.39 20.14
C TRP A 88 -29.43 9.79 20.68
N ASN A 89 -30.38 10.21 21.54
CA ASN A 89 -30.39 11.57 22.13
C ASN A 89 -30.28 12.69 21.08
N GLY A 90 -30.92 12.52 19.91
CA GLY A 90 -30.89 13.48 18.81
C GLY A 90 -29.56 13.53 18.04
N LYS A 91 -28.63 12.61 18.33
CA LYS A 91 -27.34 12.50 17.62
C LYS A 91 -27.35 11.29 16.68
N ILE A 92 -26.81 11.47 15.50
CA ILE A 92 -26.57 10.38 14.54
C ILE A 92 -25.27 9.68 14.92
N GLY A 93 -25.29 8.37 14.90
CA GLY A 93 -24.13 7.50 15.08
C GLY A 93 -23.96 6.53 13.92
N VAL A 94 -22.73 6.15 13.68
CA VAL A 94 -22.33 5.09 12.74
C VAL A 94 -21.88 3.85 13.50
N VAL A 95 -22.26 2.68 13.01
CA VAL A 95 -21.81 1.38 13.52
C VAL A 95 -20.67 0.88 12.64
N LEU A 96 -19.54 0.54 13.27
CA LEU A 96 -18.32 0.09 12.59
C LEU A 96 -17.84 -1.23 13.21
N PRO A 97 -17.27 -2.14 12.42
CA PRO A 97 -16.56 -3.31 12.95
C PRO A 97 -15.45 -2.91 13.92
N PHE A 98 -15.21 -3.75 14.93
CA PHE A 98 -14.03 -3.59 15.79
C PHE A 98 -12.76 -3.78 14.98
N TYR A 99 -11.72 -3.01 15.29
CA TYR A 99 -10.42 -3.17 14.64
C TYR A 99 -9.79 -4.51 15.01
N PRO A 100 -9.28 -5.29 14.06
CA PRO A 100 -8.57 -6.53 14.36
C PRO A 100 -7.39 -6.33 15.29
N SER A 101 -7.17 -7.25 16.23
CA SER A 101 -6.12 -7.15 17.27
C SER A 101 -4.70 -7.01 16.75
N LYS A 102 -4.41 -7.43 15.51
CA LYS A 102 -3.10 -7.25 14.84
C LYS A 102 -2.73 -5.79 14.65
N TYR A 103 -3.71 -4.89 14.63
CA TYR A 103 -3.52 -3.44 14.47
C TYR A 103 -3.31 -2.69 15.78
N PHE A 104 -3.09 -3.40 16.89
CA PHE A 104 -2.75 -2.80 18.17
C PHE A 104 -1.32 -3.17 18.58
N PHE A 105 -0.63 -2.23 19.21
CA PHE A 105 0.67 -2.50 19.79
C PHE A 105 0.57 -3.51 20.94
N LYS A 106 1.56 -4.40 21.03
CA LYS A 106 1.69 -5.36 22.12
C LYS A 106 2.96 -5.03 22.89
N GLY A 107 2.78 -4.60 24.14
CA GLY A 107 3.89 -4.16 24.97
C GLY A 107 4.49 -2.81 24.56
N GLY A 108 5.51 -2.38 25.32
CA GLY A 108 6.15 -1.09 25.11
C GLY A 108 5.30 0.11 25.56
N PRO A 109 5.72 1.33 25.19
CA PRO A 109 5.08 2.57 25.67
C PRO A 109 3.69 2.82 25.07
N PHE A 110 3.30 2.07 24.05
CA PHE A 110 2.02 2.20 23.34
C PHE A 110 1.17 0.94 23.41
N ASP A 111 1.41 0.06 24.39
CA ASP A 111 0.60 -1.15 24.56
C ASP A 111 -0.90 -0.85 24.49
N GLY A 112 -1.63 -1.64 23.66
CA GLY A 112 -3.07 -1.49 23.46
C GLY A 112 -3.49 -0.28 22.60
N LYS A 113 -2.57 0.55 22.10
CA LYS A 113 -2.89 1.64 21.16
C LYS A 113 -2.82 1.15 19.72
N GLU A 114 -3.58 1.81 18.85
CA GLU A 114 -3.63 1.52 17.42
C GLU A 114 -2.27 1.74 16.75
N LYS A 115 -1.90 0.82 15.87
CA LYS A 115 -0.76 0.96 14.97
C LYS A 115 -1.14 1.84 13.77
N GLU A 116 -1.40 3.12 14.04
CA GLU A 116 -1.58 4.11 12.96
C GLU A 116 -0.32 4.19 12.11
N GLY A 117 -0.49 4.39 10.82
CA GLY A 117 0.62 4.47 9.86
C GLY A 117 1.69 5.50 10.20
N LYS A 118 1.36 6.57 10.94
CA LYS A 118 2.30 7.61 11.35
C LYS A 118 3.54 7.08 12.08
N TRP A 119 3.38 6.00 12.86
CA TRP A 119 4.49 5.39 13.61
C TRP A 119 5.52 4.72 12.70
N PHE A 120 5.12 4.37 11.48
CA PHE A 120 5.91 3.60 10.52
C PHE A 120 6.32 4.41 9.28
N ALA A 121 5.73 5.58 9.09
CA ALA A 121 6.00 6.49 7.98
C ALA A 121 7.17 7.46 8.23
N SER A 122 7.69 7.51 9.46
CA SER A 122 8.77 8.40 9.87
C SER A 122 9.89 7.60 10.54
N ALA A 123 11.13 7.74 10.04
CA ALA A 123 12.31 7.11 10.64
C ALA A 123 12.45 7.46 12.13
N LYS A 124 12.27 8.73 12.50
CA LYS A 124 12.36 9.20 13.88
C LYS A 124 11.37 8.50 14.80
N LEU A 125 10.09 8.44 14.40
CA LEU A 125 9.04 7.81 15.21
C LEU A 125 9.23 6.30 15.28
N ARG A 126 9.51 5.66 14.14
CA ARG A 126 9.73 4.22 14.04
C ARG A 126 10.92 3.78 14.92
N ASN A 127 12.04 4.47 14.81
CA ASN A 127 13.26 4.08 15.54
C ASN A 127 13.15 4.31 17.03
N ARG A 128 12.47 5.38 17.44
CA ARG A 128 12.35 5.75 18.86
C ARG A 128 11.27 4.98 19.62
N PHE A 129 10.17 4.65 18.98
CA PHE A 129 8.96 4.23 19.69
C PHE A 129 8.46 2.85 19.33
N VAL A 130 8.74 2.34 18.11
CA VAL A 130 8.23 1.03 17.69
C VAL A 130 9.14 -0.07 18.24
N PRO A 131 8.60 -1.06 19.00
CA PRO A 131 9.36 -2.23 19.44
C PRO A 131 10.02 -2.96 18.26
N ALA A 132 11.21 -3.49 18.45
CA ALA A 132 12.01 -4.11 17.39
C ALA A 132 11.27 -5.29 16.71
N ASP A 133 10.60 -6.12 17.51
CA ASP A 133 9.79 -7.25 17.06
C ASP A 133 8.49 -6.86 16.32
N GLN A 134 8.13 -5.56 16.31
CA GLN A 134 6.96 -5.04 15.62
C GLN A 134 7.30 -4.12 14.45
N LYS A 135 8.57 -3.91 14.14
CA LYS A 135 9.01 -3.08 13.02
C LYS A 135 8.75 -3.69 11.65
N GLY A 136 8.70 -5.03 11.56
CA GLY A 136 8.58 -5.74 10.29
C GLY A 136 9.85 -5.65 9.42
N THR A 137 9.76 -6.15 8.21
CA THR A 137 10.83 -6.15 7.20
C THR A 137 10.47 -5.24 6.02
N TRP A 138 11.44 -4.88 5.19
CA TRP A 138 11.16 -4.01 4.03
C TRP A 138 10.20 -4.67 3.02
N LEU A 139 10.25 -5.99 2.84
CA LEU A 139 9.27 -6.73 2.05
C LEU A 139 7.84 -6.62 2.62
N SER A 140 7.71 -6.66 3.96
CA SER A 140 6.38 -6.47 4.56
C SER A 140 5.82 -5.06 4.36
N TYR A 141 6.67 -4.04 4.25
CA TYR A 141 6.24 -2.68 3.86
C TYR A 141 5.78 -2.62 2.39
N LEU A 142 6.43 -3.35 1.48
CA LEU A 142 5.92 -3.49 0.10
C LEU A 142 4.53 -4.12 0.08
N HIS A 143 4.32 -5.18 0.88
CA HIS A 143 3.00 -5.81 1.02
C HIS A 143 1.95 -4.88 1.63
N MET A 144 2.32 -4.06 2.63
CA MET A 144 1.42 -3.04 3.19
C MET A 144 1.00 -2.02 2.11
N CYS A 145 1.97 -1.51 1.35
CA CYS A 145 1.70 -0.58 0.24
C CYS A 145 0.82 -1.22 -0.84
N LEU A 146 1.05 -2.49 -1.17
CA LEU A 146 0.23 -3.24 -2.13
C LEU A 146 -1.23 -3.34 -1.68
N LYS A 147 -1.47 -3.68 -0.41
CA LYS A 147 -2.82 -3.81 0.14
C LYS A 147 -3.51 -2.46 0.25
N LEU A 148 -2.78 -1.41 0.60
CA LEU A 148 -3.27 -0.03 0.60
C LEU A 148 -3.69 0.40 -0.82
N ALA A 149 -2.84 0.18 -1.83
CA ALA A 149 -3.18 0.50 -3.22
C ALA A 149 -4.43 -0.26 -3.69
N ARG A 150 -4.59 -1.53 -3.32
CA ARG A 150 -5.81 -2.32 -3.58
C ARG A 150 -7.04 -1.72 -2.94
N ALA A 151 -6.96 -1.36 -1.67
CA ALA A 151 -8.08 -0.77 -0.94
C ALA A 151 -8.52 0.56 -1.59
N VAL A 152 -7.57 1.44 -1.91
CA VAL A 152 -7.84 2.71 -2.63
C VAL A 152 -8.44 2.44 -4.01
N ARG A 153 -7.91 1.46 -4.78
CA ARG A 153 -8.47 1.07 -6.07
C ARG A 153 -9.93 0.62 -5.93
N ARG A 154 -10.25 -0.10 -4.87
CA ARG A 154 -11.63 -0.56 -4.62
C ARG A 154 -12.57 0.60 -4.33
N LEU A 155 -12.15 1.59 -3.53
CA LEU A 155 -12.92 2.82 -3.27
C LEU A 155 -13.15 3.59 -4.58
N HIS A 156 -12.09 3.84 -5.35
CA HIS A 156 -12.17 4.55 -6.63
C HIS A 156 -13.08 3.84 -7.65
N ALA A 157 -13.01 2.51 -7.73
CA ALA A 157 -13.88 1.70 -8.59
C ALA A 157 -15.36 1.77 -8.17
N ALA A 158 -15.64 2.02 -6.88
CA ALA A 158 -16.99 2.27 -6.39
C ALA A 158 -17.47 3.71 -6.65
N GLY A 159 -16.62 4.61 -7.14
CA GLY A 159 -16.90 6.03 -7.36
C GLY A 159 -16.72 6.89 -6.12
N LEU A 160 -15.94 6.42 -5.15
CA LEU A 160 -15.66 7.08 -3.88
C LEU A 160 -14.23 7.59 -3.82
N ALA A 161 -14.01 8.72 -3.14
CA ALA A 161 -12.70 9.18 -2.71
C ALA A 161 -12.66 9.26 -1.17
N HIS A 162 -11.48 9.04 -0.58
CA HIS A 162 -11.34 9.07 0.88
C HIS A 162 -11.34 10.50 1.43
N SER A 163 -10.89 11.46 0.64
CA SER A 163 -10.75 12.89 0.98
C SER A 163 -9.69 13.23 2.03
N ASP A 164 -9.50 12.41 3.04
CA ASP A 164 -8.43 12.53 4.06
C ASP A 164 -7.59 11.24 4.14
N LEU A 165 -7.13 10.75 2.99
CA LEU A 165 -6.21 9.62 2.95
C LEU A 165 -4.85 10.06 3.51
N SER A 166 -4.53 9.59 4.71
CA SER A 166 -3.33 9.98 5.45
C SER A 166 -2.82 8.83 6.31
N TYR A 167 -1.61 8.95 6.85
CA TYR A 167 -1.07 7.94 7.78
C TYR A 167 -1.88 7.80 9.08
N LYS A 168 -2.78 8.74 9.42
CA LYS A 168 -3.67 8.65 10.59
C LYS A 168 -4.87 7.74 10.30
N ASN A 169 -5.31 7.72 9.04
CA ASN A 169 -6.48 6.98 8.58
C ASN A 169 -6.12 5.64 7.92
N VAL A 170 -4.90 5.17 8.18
CA VAL A 170 -4.42 3.83 7.79
C VAL A 170 -3.85 3.13 9.01
N LEU A 171 -4.43 1.98 9.37
CA LEU A 171 -3.85 1.05 10.33
C LEU A 171 -2.90 0.09 9.62
N VAL A 172 -1.79 -0.24 10.27
CA VAL A 172 -0.77 -1.11 9.68
C VAL A 172 -0.34 -2.22 10.63
N ASP A 173 -0.02 -3.38 10.06
CA ASP A 173 0.66 -4.45 10.75
C ASP A 173 1.89 -4.90 9.93
N PRO A 174 3.06 -4.32 10.22
CA PRO A 174 4.28 -4.62 9.48
C PRO A 174 4.75 -6.07 9.60
N ILE A 175 4.30 -6.81 10.61
CA ILE A 175 4.69 -8.22 10.80
C ILE A 175 4.02 -9.09 9.73
N SER A 176 2.71 -8.90 9.51
CA SER A 176 1.97 -9.64 8.47
C SER A 176 1.97 -8.93 7.11
N GLY A 177 2.54 -7.72 7.02
CA GLY A 177 2.48 -6.89 5.82
C GLY A 177 1.04 -6.49 5.48
N ASN A 178 0.21 -6.19 6.48
CA ASN A 178 -1.18 -5.77 6.28
C ASN A 178 -1.34 -4.27 6.53
N SER A 179 -2.27 -3.66 5.79
CA SER A 179 -2.77 -2.31 6.02
C SER A 179 -4.28 -2.29 5.87
N CYS A 180 -4.94 -1.36 6.56
CA CYS A 180 -6.39 -1.20 6.52
C CYS A 180 -6.75 0.28 6.55
N ILE A 181 -7.60 0.71 5.62
CA ILE A 181 -8.15 2.07 5.61
C ILE A 181 -9.28 2.15 6.63
N ILE A 182 -9.28 3.20 7.44
CA ILE A 182 -10.28 3.51 8.46
C ILE A 182 -10.87 4.91 8.22
N ASP A 183 -11.81 5.31 9.06
CA ASP A 183 -12.48 6.63 9.01
C ASP A 183 -13.21 6.90 7.69
N ALA A 184 -13.86 5.85 7.17
CA ALA A 184 -14.51 5.83 5.86
C ALA A 184 -15.95 6.37 5.88
N ASP A 185 -16.41 6.99 6.95
CA ASP A 185 -17.71 7.69 7.01
C ASP A 185 -17.64 9.13 6.48
N GLU A 186 -16.43 9.65 6.26
CA GLU A 186 -16.20 10.94 5.61
C GLU A 186 -15.89 10.83 4.11
N LEU A 187 -16.06 9.65 3.52
CA LEU A 187 -15.91 9.44 2.07
C LEU A 187 -16.76 10.44 1.27
N VAL A 188 -16.20 10.89 0.18
CA VAL A 188 -16.89 11.79 -0.76
C VAL A 188 -17.29 11.06 -2.03
N VAL A 189 -18.39 11.52 -2.60
CA VAL A 189 -18.82 11.14 -3.95
C VAL A 189 -18.56 12.36 -4.82
N PRO A 190 -17.47 12.40 -5.61
CA PRO A 190 -17.10 13.58 -6.39
C PRO A 190 -18.26 14.09 -7.26
N GLY A 191 -18.53 15.41 -7.15
CA GLY A 191 -19.64 16.06 -7.85
C GLY A 191 -21.02 15.81 -7.27
N LYS A 192 -21.17 15.07 -6.16
CA LYS A 192 -22.46 14.84 -5.50
C LYS A 192 -22.43 15.19 -4.02
N TYR A 193 -21.41 14.74 -3.31
CA TYR A 193 -21.21 15.05 -1.90
C TYR A 193 -19.75 15.48 -1.70
N ASP A 194 -19.55 16.75 -1.36
CA ASP A 194 -18.25 17.33 -1.14
C ASP A 194 -17.69 16.96 0.23
N ALA A 195 -16.36 17.04 0.38
CA ALA A 195 -15.71 16.82 1.65
C ALA A 195 -15.98 17.96 2.62
N GLY A 196 -16.32 17.61 3.87
CA GLY A 196 -16.39 18.55 4.98
C GLY A 196 -15.02 19.04 5.46
N VAL A 197 -13.93 18.37 5.06
CA VAL A 197 -12.54 18.65 5.44
C VAL A 197 -11.66 18.71 4.19
N LEU A 198 -10.54 19.46 4.28
CA LEU A 198 -9.57 19.56 3.18
C LEU A 198 -8.53 18.42 3.21
N GLY A 199 -8.48 17.65 4.30
CA GLY A 199 -7.52 16.59 4.53
C GLY A 199 -6.43 16.95 5.57
N THR A 200 -5.54 16.02 5.84
CA THR A 200 -4.38 16.19 6.71
C THR A 200 -3.27 16.94 5.96
N PRO A 201 -2.66 18.02 6.52
CA PRO A 201 -1.74 18.92 5.80
C PRO A 201 -0.68 18.25 4.92
N ASP A 202 0.03 17.25 5.43
CA ASP A 202 1.08 16.54 4.67
C ASP A 202 0.56 15.76 3.44
N PHE A 203 -0.75 15.55 3.31
CA PHE A 203 -1.38 14.72 2.28
C PHE A 203 -2.32 15.49 1.36
N ILE A 204 -2.54 16.76 1.66
CA ILE A 204 -3.37 17.63 0.81
C ILE A 204 -2.65 17.83 -0.53
N ALA A 205 -3.36 17.58 -1.63
CA ALA A 205 -2.82 17.79 -2.96
C ALA A 205 -2.57 19.28 -3.24
N PRO A 206 -1.53 19.66 -4.00
CA PRO A 206 -1.13 21.05 -4.22
C PRO A 206 -2.27 21.95 -4.68
N GLU A 207 -3.09 21.50 -5.63
CA GLU A 207 -4.22 22.26 -6.16
C GLU A 207 -5.32 22.57 -5.12
N VAL A 208 -5.47 21.70 -4.11
CA VAL A 208 -6.40 21.93 -2.99
C VAL A 208 -5.80 22.92 -2.01
N MET A 209 -4.49 22.80 -1.73
CA MET A 209 -3.75 23.71 -0.85
C MET A 209 -3.74 25.14 -1.42
N GLU A 210 -3.49 25.30 -2.71
CA GLU A 210 -3.48 26.60 -3.42
C GLU A 210 -4.83 27.33 -3.33
N THR A 211 -5.93 26.58 -3.30
CA THR A 211 -7.28 27.16 -3.29
C THR A 211 -7.97 27.08 -1.94
N LYS A 212 -7.24 26.72 -0.86
CA LYS A 212 -7.83 26.53 0.48
C LYS A 212 -8.56 27.77 1.01
N GLY A 213 -8.08 28.97 0.69
CA GLY A 213 -8.65 30.25 1.11
C GLY A 213 -9.95 30.64 0.37
N LEU A 214 -10.28 30.00 -0.74
CA LEU A 214 -11.51 30.27 -1.48
C LEU A 214 -12.72 29.73 -0.72
N LYS A 215 -13.87 30.41 -0.86
CA LYS A 215 -15.14 29.98 -0.25
C LYS A 215 -15.64 28.69 -0.91
N ILE A 216 -16.38 27.88 -0.15
CA ILE A 216 -17.13 26.75 -0.72
C ILE A 216 -18.16 27.31 -1.70
N GLY A 217 -18.20 26.74 -2.93
CA GLY A 217 -19.04 27.25 -4.01
C GLY A 217 -18.32 28.17 -5.00
N ASP A 218 -17.08 28.62 -4.70
CA ASP A 218 -16.26 29.30 -5.69
C ASP A 218 -15.88 28.31 -6.83
N PRO A 219 -16.11 28.68 -8.11
CA PRO A 219 -15.84 27.78 -9.25
C PRO A 219 -14.35 27.39 -9.39
N ASN A 220 -13.44 28.19 -8.81
CA ASN A 220 -12.01 27.92 -8.84
C ASN A 220 -11.54 27.05 -7.68
N LYS A 221 -12.37 26.88 -6.64
CA LYS A 221 -12.01 26.08 -5.47
C LYS A 221 -11.85 24.61 -5.85
N LYS A 222 -10.71 24.05 -5.54
CA LYS A 222 -10.44 22.62 -5.71
C LYS A 222 -10.80 21.87 -4.44
N LEU A 223 -11.57 20.82 -4.59
CA LEU A 223 -12.04 19.98 -3.49
C LEU A 223 -11.40 18.58 -3.57
N PRO A 224 -11.33 17.86 -2.44
CA PRO A 224 -10.89 16.47 -2.44
C PRO A 224 -11.66 15.60 -3.43
N SER A 225 -10.93 14.70 -4.10
CA SER A 225 -11.44 13.89 -5.20
C SER A 225 -10.58 12.64 -5.38
N ILE A 226 -10.92 11.78 -6.33
CA ILE A 226 -10.07 10.64 -6.73
C ILE A 226 -8.66 11.10 -7.14
N ALA A 227 -8.51 12.27 -7.75
CA ALA A 227 -7.19 12.79 -8.15
C ALA A 227 -6.33 13.21 -6.95
N THR A 228 -6.96 13.75 -5.90
CA THR A 228 -6.26 14.08 -4.65
C THR A 228 -5.88 12.84 -3.85
N ASP A 229 -6.73 11.80 -3.82
CA ASP A 229 -6.39 10.50 -3.24
C ASP A 229 -5.19 9.86 -3.95
N ARG A 230 -5.04 10.01 -5.26
CA ARG A 230 -3.87 9.54 -6.01
C ARG A 230 -2.58 10.22 -5.53
N HIS A 231 -2.62 11.50 -5.21
CA HIS A 231 -1.50 12.22 -4.61
C HIS A 231 -1.19 11.66 -3.22
N ALA A 232 -2.19 11.59 -2.34
CA ALA A 232 -2.03 11.10 -0.98
C ALA A 232 -1.53 9.65 -0.93
N LEU A 233 -2.01 8.77 -1.82
CA LEU A 233 -1.54 7.40 -1.96
C LEU A 233 -0.05 7.34 -2.34
N ALA A 234 0.38 8.17 -3.29
CA ALA A 234 1.80 8.24 -3.68
C ALA A 234 2.68 8.71 -2.51
N VAL A 235 2.24 9.72 -1.75
CA VAL A 235 2.93 10.20 -0.52
C VAL A 235 3.04 9.08 0.51
N LEU A 236 1.94 8.35 0.79
CA LEU A 236 1.94 7.23 1.75
C LEU A 236 2.89 6.11 1.33
N ILE A 237 2.86 5.68 0.07
CA ILE A 237 3.76 4.63 -0.44
C ILE A 237 5.22 5.07 -0.30
N TYR A 238 5.53 6.31 -0.67
CA TYR A 238 6.89 6.85 -0.53
C TYR A 238 7.33 6.87 0.94
N MET A 239 6.46 7.36 1.84
CA MET A 239 6.77 7.46 3.27
C MET A 239 6.94 6.09 3.94
N TYR A 240 6.13 5.10 3.59
CA TYR A 240 6.29 3.76 4.16
C TYR A 240 7.57 3.06 3.69
N LEU A 241 7.98 3.25 2.44
CA LEU A 241 9.17 2.60 1.89
C LEU A 241 10.48 3.31 2.27
N LEU A 242 10.44 4.64 2.45
CA LEU A 242 11.63 5.48 2.61
C LEU A 242 11.67 6.26 3.94
N ASN A 243 10.60 6.19 4.75
CA ASN A 243 10.46 6.79 6.06
C ASN A 243 10.72 8.32 6.11
N ARG A 244 10.46 9.02 5.03
CA ARG A 244 10.56 10.47 4.87
C ARG A 244 9.47 10.99 3.95
N HIS A 245 9.15 12.30 4.05
CA HIS A 245 8.13 12.92 3.21
C HIS A 245 8.73 13.35 1.85
N PRO A 246 8.04 13.12 0.69
CA PRO A 246 8.60 13.41 -0.63
C PRO A 246 8.76 14.91 -0.93
N LEU A 247 8.04 15.79 -0.23
CA LEU A 247 8.05 17.23 -0.51
C LEU A 247 8.69 18.08 0.59
N ARG A 248 8.93 17.51 1.79
CA ARG A 248 9.56 18.23 2.91
C ARG A 248 11.09 18.13 2.79
N GLY A 249 11.68 19.12 2.16
CA GLY A 249 13.13 19.21 1.95
C GLY A 249 13.81 20.34 2.70
N GLY A 250 14.92 20.82 2.15
CA GLY A 250 15.74 21.88 2.76
C GLY A 250 15.44 23.29 2.28
N LYS A 251 14.46 23.46 1.36
CA LYS A 251 14.11 24.79 0.82
C LYS A 251 13.05 25.46 1.68
N VAL A 252 13.32 26.70 2.05
CA VAL A 252 12.39 27.58 2.74
C VAL A 252 11.89 28.63 1.74
N TRP A 253 10.58 28.76 1.61
CA TRP A 253 9.94 29.65 0.64
C TRP A 253 9.48 30.98 1.26
N ASP A 254 9.19 30.96 2.58
CA ASP A 254 8.76 32.16 3.32
C ASP A 254 9.33 32.13 4.74
N ILE A 255 9.53 33.29 5.33
CA ILE A 255 9.96 33.43 6.73
C ILE A 255 8.84 33.13 7.74
N ASP A 256 7.58 33.27 7.31
CA ASP A 256 6.41 32.83 8.09
C ASP A 256 6.24 31.31 7.92
N PRO A 257 6.35 30.52 9.00
CA PRO A 257 6.24 29.05 8.90
C PRO A 257 4.90 28.56 8.34
N ALA A 258 3.79 29.25 8.62
CA ALA A 258 2.48 28.86 8.11
C ALA A 258 2.38 29.07 6.60
N LYS A 259 2.95 30.19 6.12
CA LYS A 259 3.00 30.52 4.70
C LYS A 259 4.02 29.65 3.96
N ASP A 260 5.16 29.37 4.60
CA ASP A 260 6.16 28.42 4.06
C ASP A 260 5.54 27.04 3.85
N GLU A 261 4.78 26.53 4.83
CA GLU A 261 4.07 25.26 4.70
C GLU A 261 3.04 25.30 3.56
N GLU A 262 2.28 26.40 3.44
CA GLU A 262 1.30 26.58 2.36
C GLU A 262 1.97 26.54 0.97
N LEU A 263 3.07 27.26 0.82
CA LEU A 263 3.83 27.31 -0.43
C LEU A 263 4.50 25.97 -0.74
N SER A 264 5.16 25.37 0.26
CA SER A 264 5.91 24.11 0.08
C SER A 264 5.02 22.90 -0.21
N MET A 265 3.77 22.90 0.22
CA MET A 265 2.79 21.85 -0.05
C MET A 265 1.82 22.20 -1.20
N GLY A 266 1.78 23.47 -1.64
CA GLY A 266 0.92 23.99 -2.70
C GLY A 266 1.71 24.43 -3.94
N GLU A 267 1.60 25.70 -4.29
CA GLU A 267 2.12 26.30 -5.52
C GLU A 267 3.62 26.04 -5.78
N LYS A 268 4.43 25.98 -4.70
CA LYS A 268 5.88 25.80 -4.76
C LYS A 268 6.32 24.36 -4.41
N ALA A 269 5.37 23.44 -4.31
CA ALA A 269 5.69 22.04 -3.99
C ALA A 269 6.75 21.50 -4.98
N LEU A 270 7.80 20.88 -4.42
CA LEU A 270 8.92 20.38 -5.20
C LEU A 270 9.43 19.07 -4.60
N PHE A 271 9.58 18.05 -5.44
CA PHE A 271 10.07 16.75 -5.01
C PHE A 271 11.51 16.85 -4.46
N ILE A 272 11.77 16.32 -3.27
CA ILE A 272 13.09 16.38 -2.62
C ILE A 272 14.19 15.65 -3.39
N GLU A 273 13.82 14.68 -4.23
CA GLU A 273 14.74 13.92 -5.07
C GLU A 273 14.56 14.24 -6.56
N HIS A 274 14.07 15.44 -6.89
CA HIS A 274 13.92 15.86 -8.28
C HIS A 274 15.27 15.76 -9.03
N PRO A 275 15.30 15.16 -10.25
CA PRO A 275 16.55 14.82 -10.94
C PRO A 275 17.36 16.04 -11.34
N THR A 276 16.73 17.14 -11.71
CA THR A 276 17.37 18.37 -12.20
C THR A 276 17.33 19.50 -11.17
N ASP A 277 16.16 19.81 -10.60
CA ASP A 277 16.03 20.84 -9.54
C ASP A 277 16.35 20.25 -8.16
N LYS A 278 17.57 20.55 -7.70
CA LYS A 278 18.09 20.05 -6.42
C LYS A 278 17.87 21.04 -5.26
N THR A 279 17.15 22.12 -5.48
CA THR A 279 17.01 23.19 -4.48
C THR A 279 16.27 22.78 -3.22
N ASN A 280 15.33 21.79 -3.34
CA ASN A 280 14.59 21.23 -2.19
C ASN A 280 15.22 19.96 -1.61
N ARG A 281 16.47 19.62 -1.96
CA ARG A 281 17.12 18.44 -1.40
C ARG A 281 17.29 18.55 0.11
N VAL A 282 17.01 17.44 0.79
CA VAL A 282 17.36 17.28 2.20
C VAL A 282 18.89 17.27 2.33
N LYS A 283 19.42 18.07 3.23
CA LYS A 283 20.85 18.10 3.55
C LYS A 283 21.10 17.19 4.74
N PRO A 284 22.01 16.19 4.61
CA PRO A 284 22.25 15.20 5.68
C PRO A 284 22.61 15.79 7.03
N GLN A 285 23.31 16.96 7.04
CA GLN A 285 23.65 17.67 8.27
C GLN A 285 22.45 18.26 9.03
N ASP A 286 21.31 18.45 8.35
CA ASP A 286 20.10 19.01 8.95
C ASP A 286 19.22 17.90 9.58
N LEU A 287 19.61 16.62 9.40
CA LEU A 287 18.88 15.48 9.92
C LEU A 287 19.33 15.12 11.34
N ASP A 288 18.34 14.83 12.20
CA ASP A 288 18.59 14.20 13.49
C ASP A 288 19.15 12.79 13.31
N LYS A 289 20.06 12.37 14.22
CA LYS A 289 20.67 11.02 14.16
C LYS A 289 19.63 9.89 14.14
N SER A 290 18.48 10.09 14.78
CA SER A 290 17.39 9.11 14.81
C SER A 290 16.66 8.97 13.45
N GLN A 291 16.89 9.86 12.50
CA GLN A 291 16.35 9.78 11.15
C GLN A 291 17.27 9.03 10.19
N LEU A 292 18.52 8.80 10.59
CA LEU A 292 19.51 8.14 9.73
C LEU A 292 19.46 6.61 9.83
N PRO A 293 19.77 5.88 8.75
CA PRO A 293 20.09 6.40 7.39
C PRO A 293 18.86 6.70 6.52
N GLN A 294 17.65 6.34 6.93
CA GLN A 294 16.44 6.37 6.11
C GLN A 294 16.05 7.80 5.66
N GLY A 295 16.28 8.80 6.52
CA GLY A 295 16.02 10.20 6.20
C GLY A 295 16.97 10.80 5.15
N ASP A 296 18.11 10.16 4.87
CA ASP A 296 19.14 10.65 3.96
C ASP A 296 18.93 10.10 2.52
N PRO A 297 18.41 10.92 1.59
CA PRO A 297 18.19 10.50 0.22
C PRO A 297 19.48 10.27 -0.58
N THR A 298 20.63 10.67 -0.06
CA THR A 298 21.92 10.40 -0.73
C THR A 298 22.40 8.97 -0.45
N LYS A 299 22.03 8.41 0.71
CA LYS A 299 22.35 7.02 1.09
C LYS A 299 21.27 6.04 0.63
N LEU A 300 20.02 6.41 0.82
CA LEU A 300 18.87 5.59 0.45
C LEU A 300 17.94 6.38 -0.50
N PRO A 301 18.34 6.61 -1.77
CA PRO A 301 17.52 7.30 -2.75
C PRO A 301 16.25 6.49 -3.08
N TYR A 302 15.20 7.15 -3.57
CA TYR A 302 13.95 6.47 -3.94
C TYR A 302 14.14 5.39 -5.02
N THR A 303 15.23 5.44 -5.77
CA THR A 303 15.57 4.43 -6.78
C THR A 303 15.83 3.03 -6.20
N ILE A 304 16.11 2.92 -4.88
CA ILE A 304 16.21 1.61 -4.21
C ILE A 304 14.90 0.83 -4.25
N CYS A 305 13.77 1.50 -4.49
CA CYS A 305 12.46 0.86 -4.64
C CYS A 305 12.31 0.10 -5.98
N GLY A 306 13.32 0.14 -6.84
CA GLY A 306 13.33 -0.56 -8.12
C GLY A 306 12.65 0.18 -9.27
N PRO A 307 12.77 -0.36 -10.50
CA PRO A 307 12.42 0.36 -11.73
C PRO A 307 10.93 0.64 -11.87
N TYR A 308 10.07 -0.26 -11.39
CA TYR A 308 8.61 -0.10 -11.52
C TYR A 308 8.10 1.03 -10.63
N LEU A 309 8.50 1.07 -9.36
CA LEU A 309 8.09 2.12 -8.42
C LEU A 309 8.77 3.45 -8.73
N LYS A 310 10.05 3.44 -9.15
CA LYS A 310 10.73 4.65 -9.58
C LYS A 310 9.94 5.41 -10.64
N LYS A 311 9.48 4.69 -11.69
CA LYS A 311 8.67 5.28 -12.77
C LYS A 311 7.38 5.93 -12.25
N LEU A 312 6.73 5.32 -11.27
CA LEU A 312 5.49 5.87 -10.71
C LEU A 312 5.76 7.04 -9.76
N PHE A 313 6.86 7.03 -9.01
CA PHE A 313 7.28 8.18 -8.21
C PHE A 313 7.62 9.38 -9.09
N ASP A 314 8.35 9.18 -10.20
CA ASP A 314 8.62 10.24 -11.17
C ASP A 314 7.30 10.85 -11.69
N ARG A 315 6.36 10.03 -12.11
CA ARG A 315 5.04 10.50 -12.56
C ARG A 315 4.25 11.20 -11.45
N ALA A 316 4.31 10.71 -10.22
CA ALA A 316 3.55 11.30 -9.11
C ALA A 316 4.09 12.66 -8.66
N PHE A 317 5.43 12.78 -8.54
CA PHE A 317 6.08 13.91 -7.89
C PHE A 317 6.81 14.86 -8.85
N ILE A 318 6.89 14.52 -10.14
CA ILE A 318 7.43 15.41 -11.18
C ILE A 318 6.29 15.78 -12.14
N ASP A 319 5.78 14.81 -12.92
CA ASP A 319 4.77 15.09 -13.95
C ASP A 319 3.41 15.43 -13.35
N GLY A 320 3.01 14.73 -12.27
CA GLY A 320 1.68 14.78 -11.66
C GLY A 320 1.57 15.69 -10.43
N LEU A 321 2.67 16.31 -9.97
CA LEU A 321 2.64 17.13 -8.77
C LEU A 321 1.69 18.32 -8.95
N HIS A 322 1.87 19.08 -10.03
CA HIS A 322 1.02 20.20 -10.43
C HIS A 322 0.08 19.89 -11.60
N ASN A 323 0.04 18.62 -12.05
CA ASN A 323 -0.88 18.15 -13.08
C ASN A 323 -1.63 16.89 -12.57
N PRO A 324 -2.79 17.04 -11.92
CA PRO A 324 -3.52 15.92 -11.33
C PRO A 324 -3.87 14.79 -12.30
N SER A 325 -4.01 15.07 -13.60
CA SER A 325 -4.35 14.08 -14.63
C SER A 325 -3.20 13.11 -14.95
N ALA A 326 -1.94 13.52 -14.71
CA ALA A 326 -0.76 12.70 -14.94
C ALA A 326 -0.46 11.71 -13.79
N ARG A 327 -1.10 11.88 -12.61
CA ARG A 327 -0.87 11.05 -11.43
C ARG A 327 -1.21 9.58 -11.68
N PRO A 328 -0.35 8.65 -11.26
CA PRO A 328 -0.65 7.23 -11.34
C PRO A 328 -1.95 6.87 -10.61
N SER A 329 -2.74 6.00 -11.19
CA SER A 329 -3.90 5.41 -10.55
C SER A 329 -3.51 4.39 -9.49
N ALA A 330 -4.42 4.07 -8.56
CA ALA A 330 -4.20 3.03 -7.56
C ALA A 330 -3.97 1.63 -8.18
N ALA A 331 -4.56 1.37 -9.37
CA ALA A 331 -4.32 0.13 -10.12
C ALA A 331 -2.89 0.04 -10.68
N GLU A 332 -2.33 1.14 -11.17
CA GLU A 332 -0.93 1.18 -11.62
C GLU A 332 0.05 0.98 -10.46
N TRP A 333 -0.24 1.56 -9.27
CA TRP A 333 0.53 1.29 -8.06
C TRP A 333 0.46 -0.17 -7.65
N GLU A 334 -0.73 -0.79 -7.69
CA GLU A 334 -0.90 -2.21 -7.39
C GLU A 334 -0.05 -3.09 -8.31
N ASP A 335 -0.12 -2.90 -9.64
CA ASP A 335 0.66 -3.66 -10.62
C ASP A 335 2.17 -3.49 -10.39
N ALA A 336 2.63 -2.27 -10.17
CA ALA A 336 4.04 -1.98 -9.91
C ALA A 336 4.53 -2.62 -8.60
N LEU A 337 3.70 -2.61 -7.55
CA LEU A 337 4.05 -3.22 -6.26
C LEU A 337 4.08 -4.75 -6.34
N VAL A 338 3.16 -5.39 -7.05
CA VAL A 338 3.21 -6.84 -7.31
C VAL A 338 4.53 -7.19 -8.00
N LYS A 339 4.88 -6.51 -9.09
CA LYS A 339 6.14 -6.73 -9.81
C LYS A 339 7.38 -6.42 -8.97
N THR A 340 7.31 -5.42 -8.10
CA THR A 340 8.41 -5.06 -7.20
C THR A 340 8.63 -6.14 -6.13
N CYS A 341 7.56 -6.75 -5.60
CA CYS A 341 7.69 -7.88 -4.68
C CYS A 341 8.43 -9.07 -5.29
N ASP A 342 8.36 -9.24 -6.61
CA ASP A 342 9.07 -10.30 -7.33
C ASP A 342 10.53 -9.93 -7.68
N LEU A 343 10.94 -8.68 -7.44
CA LEU A 343 12.33 -8.23 -7.58
C LEU A 343 13.14 -8.27 -6.28
N VAL A 344 12.57 -8.76 -5.18
CA VAL A 344 13.27 -8.73 -3.89
C VAL A 344 14.24 -9.88 -3.72
N GLN A 345 15.34 -9.59 -3.03
CA GLN A 345 16.34 -10.56 -2.58
C GLN A 345 16.48 -10.48 -1.06
N PRO A 346 16.64 -11.64 -0.36
CA PRO A 346 17.02 -11.63 1.03
C PRO A 346 18.45 -11.11 1.19
N CYS A 347 18.65 -10.22 2.16
CA CYS A 347 19.99 -9.77 2.51
C CYS A 347 20.76 -10.88 3.21
N GLN A 348 21.99 -11.20 2.75
CA GLN A 348 22.84 -12.21 3.36
C GLN A 348 23.40 -11.82 4.75
N ASN A 349 23.24 -10.55 5.15
CA ASN A 349 23.59 -10.12 6.51
C ASN A 349 22.40 -10.33 7.47
N PRO A 350 22.46 -11.29 8.41
CA PRO A 350 21.36 -11.57 9.34
C PRO A 350 21.05 -10.40 10.30
N LYS A 351 21.99 -9.47 10.45
CA LYS A 351 21.83 -8.26 11.29
C LYS A 351 21.21 -7.08 10.51
N CYS A 352 20.89 -7.24 9.23
CA CYS A 352 20.28 -6.19 8.45
C CYS A 352 18.81 -6.02 8.85
N GLU A 353 18.43 -4.89 9.45
CA GLU A 353 17.03 -4.63 9.85
C GLU A 353 16.02 -4.67 8.72
N ALA A 354 16.43 -4.34 7.48
CA ALA A 354 15.56 -4.39 6.31
C ALA A 354 15.24 -5.81 5.87
N HIS A 355 16.15 -6.76 6.10
CA HIS A 355 16.15 -8.17 5.69
C HIS A 355 16.05 -8.41 4.19
N TRP A 356 15.44 -7.51 3.43
CA TRP A 356 15.15 -7.61 2.01
C TRP A 356 15.53 -6.34 1.27
N TYR A 357 15.84 -6.46 -0.01
CA TYR A 357 16.09 -5.33 -0.90
C TYR A 357 15.69 -5.68 -2.33
N VAL A 358 15.40 -4.68 -3.16
CA VAL A 358 15.16 -4.86 -4.60
C VAL A 358 16.49 -4.90 -5.33
N PHE A 359 16.60 -5.82 -6.26
CA PHE A 359 17.69 -5.92 -7.21
C PHE A 359 17.13 -5.90 -8.65
N ASP A 360 17.63 -5.02 -9.48
CA ASP A 360 17.14 -4.81 -10.85
C ASP A 360 18.07 -5.37 -11.94
N ASN A 361 19.05 -6.19 -11.58
CA ASN A 361 20.07 -6.84 -12.42
C ASN A 361 21.03 -5.93 -13.19
N THR A 362 21.08 -4.65 -12.91
CA THR A 362 21.94 -3.69 -13.64
C THR A 362 23.36 -3.63 -13.12
N THR A 363 23.58 -4.08 -11.88
CA THR A 363 24.86 -4.03 -11.18
C THR A 363 25.06 -5.26 -10.30
N LYS A 364 26.21 -5.37 -9.66
CA LYS A 364 26.44 -6.38 -8.62
C LYS A 364 25.41 -6.24 -7.51
N PRO A 365 24.73 -7.34 -7.09
CA PRO A 365 23.75 -7.28 -6.04
C PRO A 365 24.35 -6.81 -4.73
N ARG A 366 23.85 -5.69 -4.21
CA ARG A 366 24.29 -5.10 -2.95
C ARG A 366 23.10 -4.55 -2.19
N CYS A 367 22.98 -4.95 -0.93
CA CYS A 367 21.92 -4.42 -0.07
C CYS A 367 22.13 -2.91 0.18
N PRO A 368 21.20 -2.04 -0.23
CA PRO A 368 21.35 -0.60 -0.05
C PRO A 368 21.29 -0.18 1.42
N PHE A 369 20.68 -0.99 2.27
CA PHE A 369 20.46 -0.67 3.68
C PHE A 369 21.69 -0.92 4.55
N CYS A 370 22.44 -1.99 4.30
CA CYS A 370 23.62 -2.35 5.12
C CYS A 370 24.93 -2.46 4.31
N GLY A 371 24.88 -2.31 2.99
CA GLY A 371 26.05 -2.38 2.13
C GLY A 371 26.59 -3.79 1.86
N THR A 372 25.94 -4.84 2.35
CA THR A 372 26.39 -6.23 2.15
C THR A 372 26.24 -6.62 0.69
N GLU A 373 27.30 -7.08 0.06
CA GLU A 373 27.31 -7.63 -1.29
C GLU A 373 26.79 -9.06 -1.26
N TYR A 374 25.97 -9.42 -2.26
CA TYR A 374 25.49 -10.78 -2.43
C TYR A 374 26.63 -11.66 -2.97
N LYS A 375 26.85 -12.80 -2.34
CA LYS A 375 27.86 -13.79 -2.76
C LYS A 375 27.18 -15.00 -3.34
N GLY A 376 27.66 -15.45 -4.49
CA GLY A 376 27.17 -16.62 -5.22
C GLY A 376 26.42 -16.25 -6.50
N GLN A 377 25.92 -17.26 -7.19
CA GLN A 377 25.12 -17.09 -8.40
C GLN A 377 23.69 -16.71 -8.03
N LEU A 378 23.10 -15.78 -8.75
CA LEU A 378 21.74 -15.29 -8.56
C LEU A 378 20.94 -15.48 -9.85
N PRO A 379 19.96 -16.41 -9.88
CA PRO A 379 19.09 -16.54 -11.05
C PRO A 379 18.04 -15.45 -11.10
N ILE A 380 17.83 -14.94 -12.30
CA ILE A 380 16.76 -14.03 -12.66
C ILE A 380 15.93 -14.70 -13.73
N LEU A 381 14.63 -14.79 -13.52
CA LEU A 381 13.70 -15.33 -14.52
C LEU A 381 13.07 -14.16 -15.27
N ASN A 382 13.39 -14.05 -16.55
CA ASN A 382 12.78 -13.07 -17.45
C ASN A 382 11.54 -13.70 -18.09
N PHE A 383 10.37 -13.08 -17.93
CA PHE A 383 9.11 -13.61 -18.43
C PHE A 383 8.81 -13.16 -19.84
N TYR A 384 8.32 -14.12 -20.64
CA TYR A 384 7.87 -13.95 -22.00
C TYR A 384 6.47 -14.56 -22.18
N TYR A 385 5.68 -14.00 -23.06
CA TYR A 385 4.39 -14.54 -23.46
C TYR A 385 4.29 -14.66 -24.99
N ALA A 386 3.43 -15.53 -25.47
CA ALA A 386 3.16 -15.66 -26.90
C ALA A 386 1.84 -14.95 -27.26
N PRO A 387 1.88 -13.80 -27.97
CA PRO A 387 0.67 -13.17 -28.52
C PRO A 387 0.06 -13.97 -29.67
N SER A 388 0.90 -14.77 -30.36
CA SER A 388 0.52 -15.75 -31.38
C SER A 388 1.43 -16.94 -31.30
N HIS A 389 0.98 -18.09 -31.80
CA HIS A 389 1.71 -19.35 -31.73
C HIS A 389 3.18 -19.21 -32.20
N GLY A 390 4.11 -19.58 -31.33
CA GLY A 390 5.56 -19.61 -31.63
C GLY A 390 6.28 -18.25 -31.59
N LYS A 391 5.60 -17.13 -31.35
CA LYS A 391 6.22 -15.79 -31.24
C LYS A 391 6.18 -15.33 -29.78
N TYR A 392 7.32 -15.34 -29.12
CA TYR A 392 7.45 -14.86 -27.73
C TYR A 392 7.92 -13.40 -27.68
N MET A 393 7.27 -12.62 -26.81
CA MET A 393 7.59 -11.22 -26.52
C MET A 393 7.85 -11.06 -25.02
N SER A 394 8.83 -10.21 -24.67
CA SER A 394 9.10 -9.90 -23.28
C SER A 394 7.92 -9.16 -22.64
N GLU A 395 7.56 -9.55 -21.41
CA GLU A 395 6.55 -8.85 -20.62
C GLU A 395 7.12 -7.68 -19.81
N ASN A 396 8.41 -7.43 -19.86
CA ASN A 396 9.08 -6.52 -18.91
C ASN A 396 8.72 -6.88 -17.44
N TYR A 397 8.76 -8.17 -17.15
CA TYR A 397 8.46 -8.74 -15.84
C TYR A 397 9.55 -9.74 -15.50
N ARG A 398 10.03 -9.72 -14.27
CA ARG A 398 11.14 -10.55 -13.80
C ARG A 398 10.85 -11.07 -12.40
N LEU A 399 11.36 -12.26 -12.11
CA LEU A 399 11.36 -12.85 -10.76
C LEU A 399 12.81 -13.07 -10.32
N MET A 400 13.21 -12.51 -9.20
CA MET A 400 14.47 -12.81 -8.54
C MET A 400 14.33 -14.09 -7.75
N VAL A 401 15.23 -15.04 -7.98
CA VAL A 401 15.17 -16.36 -7.32
C VAL A 401 15.95 -16.33 -6.01
N TYR A 402 15.36 -16.86 -4.96
CA TYR A 402 16.03 -17.16 -3.69
C TYR A 402 15.64 -18.55 -3.16
N ASP A 403 16.45 -19.10 -2.26
CA ASP A 403 16.23 -20.45 -1.73
C ASP A 403 14.89 -20.55 -1.00
N LYS A 404 14.15 -21.64 -1.27
CA LYS A 404 12.81 -21.92 -0.73
C LYS A 404 11.72 -20.94 -1.18
N GLN A 405 11.97 -20.17 -2.22
CA GLN A 405 10.93 -19.33 -2.81
C GLN A 405 9.90 -20.20 -3.55
N THR A 406 8.65 -19.77 -3.49
CA THR A 406 7.53 -20.46 -4.13
C THR A 406 7.16 -19.78 -5.44
N LEU A 407 6.93 -20.60 -6.48
CA LEU A 407 6.31 -20.18 -7.73
C LEU A 407 4.80 -20.42 -7.67
N TYR A 408 4.01 -19.42 -8.06
CA TYR A 408 2.55 -19.48 -8.06
C TYR A 408 1.96 -19.43 -9.47
N LYS A 409 0.65 -19.73 -9.58
CA LYS A 409 -0.06 -19.76 -10.87
C LYS A 409 0.04 -18.42 -11.62
N TRP A 410 -0.02 -17.30 -10.94
CA TRP A 410 0.14 -15.97 -11.58
C TRP A 410 1.54 -15.69 -12.14
N HIS A 411 2.56 -16.48 -11.77
CA HIS A 411 3.87 -16.45 -12.43
C HIS A 411 3.86 -17.31 -13.71
N SER A 412 3.11 -18.41 -13.73
CA SER A 412 3.11 -19.33 -14.87
C SER A 412 2.13 -18.90 -15.97
N ASN A 413 1.09 -18.14 -15.65
CA ASN A 413 0.09 -17.70 -16.60
C ASN A 413 -0.31 -16.23 -16.36
N ARG A 414 -0.22 -15.39 -17.39
CA ARG A 414 -0.49 -13.94 -17.33
C ARG A 414 -1.97 -13.58 -17.17
N LEU A 415 -2.88 -14.52 -17.44
CA LEU A 415 -4.32 -14.30 -17.26
C LEU A 415 -4.76 -14.50 -15.81
N VAL A 416 -3.89 -15.04 -14.96
CA VAL A 416 -4.11 -15.16 -13.53
C VAL A 416 -3.44 -13.99 -12.83
N SER A 417 -4.19 -13.22 -12.06
CA SER A 417 -3.69 -12.05 -11.34
C SER A 417 -3.58 -12.34 -9.85
N ALA A 418 -2.50 -11.89 -9.20
CA ALA A 418 -2.32 -11.99 -7.75
C ALA A 418 -3.14 -10.90 -7.03
N ASN A 419 -4.47 -10.96 -7.08
CA ASN A 419 -5.37 -9.97 -6.49
C ASN A 419 -6.55 -10.61 -5.73
N GLU A 420 -7.61 -9.85 -5.45
CA GLU A 420 -8.80 -10.31 -4.75
C GLU A 420 -9.56 -11.46 -5.44
N LYS A 421 -9.36 -11.61 -6.75
CA LYS A 421 -10.02 -12.65 -7.57
C LYS A 421 -9.25 -13.97 -7.59
N THR A 422 -8.03 -13.99 -7.01
CA THR A 422 -7.22 -15.20 -6.94
C THR A 422 -7.96 -16.27 -6.14
N THR A 423 -8.26 -17.40 -6.77
CA THR A 423 -8.94 -18.52 -6.12
C THR A 423 -8.04 -19.24 -5.12
N ASP A 424 -8.61 -20.02 -4.22
CA ASP A 424 -7.78 -20.81 -3.28
C ASP A 424 -6.93 -21.86 -4.00
N GLU A 425 -7.36 -22.33 -5.19
CA GLU A 425 -6.55 -23.20 -6.04
C GLU A 425 -5.35 -22.44 -6.63
N ASP A 426 -5.55 -21.22 -7.14
CA ASP A 426 -4.46 -20.43 -7.72
C ASP A 426 -3.42 -19.97 -6.69
N LYS A 427 -3.79 -19.93 -5.41
CA LYS A 427 -2.87 -19.64 -4.29
C LYS A 427 -1.98 -20.83 -3.91
N LYS A 428 -2.26 -22.02 -4.43
CA LYS A 428 -1.41 -23.16 -4.15
C LYS A 428 -0.10 -23.09 -4.93
N PRO A 429 1.03 -23.49 -4.32
CA PRO A 429 2.31 -23.53 -4.99
C PRO A 429 2.28 -24.39 -6.27
N VAL A 430 2.81 -23.86 -7.36
CA VAL A 430 2.97 -24.61 -8.62
C VAL A 430 4.42 -25.04 -8.87
N GLY A 431 5.37 -24.45 -8.15
CA GLY A 431 6.78 -24.84 -8.16
C GLY A 431 7.52 -24.25 -6.97
N ASP A 432 8.70 -24.77 -6.68
CA ASP A 432 9.60 -24.28 -5.64
C ASP A 432 11.02 -24.16 -6.16
N PHE A 433 11.73 -23.13 -5.70
CA PHE A 433 13.15 -22.92 -6.00
C PHE A 433 14.03 -23.38 -4.85
N HIS A 434 15.12 -24.08 -5.20
CA HIS A 434 16.10 -24.53 -4.22
C HIS A 434 17.52 -24.36 -4.74
N PHE A 435 18.44 -24.08 -3.81
CA PHE A 435 19.87 -24.17 -4.06
C PHE A 435 20.39 -25.49 -3.49
N PHE A 436 20.75 -26.42 -4.35
CA PHE A 436 21.14 -27.75 -3.98
C PHE A 436 22.36 -28.20 -4.79
N ASN A 437 23.36 -28.87 -4.16
CA ASN A 437 24.60 -29.31 -4.79
C ASN A 437 25.26 -28.23 -5.65
N ASN A 438 25.36 -27.01 -5.11
CA ASN A 438 25.95 -25.87 -5.80
C ASN A 438 25.22 -25.44 -7.10
N GLN A 439 23.96 -25.80 -7.24
CA GLN A 439 23.12 -25.48 -8.40
C GLN A 439 21.74 -25.01 -7.99
N TRP A 440 21.22 -24.03 -8.72
CA TRP A 440 19.84 -23.61 -8.60
C TRP A 440 18.93 -24.54 -9.39
N ILE A 441 17.82 -24.96 -8.79
CA ILE A 441 16.80 -25.81 -9.41
C ILE A 441 15.40 -25.24 -9.22
N LEU A 442 14.53 -25.48 -10.19
CA LEU A 442 13.08 -25.31 -10.09
C LEU A 442 12.42 -26.68 -10.07
N ILE A 443 11.72 -27.00 -8.98
CA ILE A 443 10.92 -28.23 -8.84
C ILE A 443 9.50 -27.95 -9.32
N ASN A 444 9.01 -28.77 -10.24
CA ASN A 444 7.62 -28.73 -10.68
C ASN A 444 6.70 -29.36 -9.65
N ARG A 445 5.77 -28.59 -9.07
CA ARG A 445 4.79 -29.10 -8.08
C ARG A 445 3.43 -29.43 -8.68
N ARG A 446 2.97 -28.66 -9.69
CA ARG A 446 1.59 -28.75 -10.18
C ARG A 446 1.40 -28.34 -11.64
N LEU A 447 2.44 -28.10 -12.41
CA LEU A 447 2.34 -27.67 -13.82
C LEU A 447 2.35 -28.90 -14.73
N PRO A 448 1.22 -29.35 -15.27
CA PRO A 448 1.15 -30.59 -16.06
C PRO A 448 1.87 -30.44 -17.40
N ASP A 449 1.95 -29.25 -17.94
CA ASP A 449 2.50 -28.96 -19.27
C ASP A 449 3.87 -28.27 -19.22
N MET A 450 4.55 -28.31 -18.05
CA MET A 450 5.87 -27.70 -17.92
C MET A 450 6.87 -28.41 -18.87
N TYR A 451 7.65 -27.59 -19.59
CA TYR A 451 8.50 -28.10 -20.66
C TYR A 451 9.84 -27.38 -20.72
N ASP A 452 10.93 -28.10 -20.72
CA ASP A 452 12.26 -27.56 -20.99
C ASP A 452 12.44 -27.35 -22.48
N ALA A 453 12.36 -26.09 -22.93
CA ALA A 453 12.49 -25.75 -24.34
C ALA A 453 13.95 -25.83 -24.84
N THR A 454 14.95 -25.81 -23.95
CA THR A 454 16.37 -25.95 -24.27
C THR A 454 16.69 -27.42 -24.58
N ASP A 455 16.36 -28.31 -23.66
CA ASP A 455 16.64 -29.75 -23.81
C ASP A 455 15.52 -30.51 -24.54
N LYS A 456 14.43 -29.80 -24.94
CA LYS A 456 13.27 -30.33 -25.68
C LYS A 456 12.62 -31.54 -24.99
N LYS A 457 12.39 -31.45 -23.67
CA LYS A 457 11.79 -32.56 -22.90
C LYS A 457 10.73 -32.04 -21.92
N PRO A 458 9.68 -32.82 -21.62
CA PRO A 458 8.73 -32.46 -20.56
C PRO A 458 9.41 -32.51 -19.20
N ILE A 459 8.85 -31.74 -18.24
CA ILE A 459 9.24 -31.73 -16.83
C ILE A 459 8.02 -32.17 -16.04
N GLY A 460 7.99 -33.43 -15.62
CA GLY A 460 6.88 -34.02 -14.87
C GLY A 460 6.67 -33.39 -13.49
N ILE A 461 5.49 -33.62 -12.92
CA ILE A 461 5.20 -33.21 -11.54
C ILE A 461 6.11 -34.02 -10.60
N GLY A 462 6.80 -33.33 -9.68
CA GLY A 462 7.81 -33.88 -8.80
C GLY A 462 9.23 -33.84 -9.37
N GLU A 463 9.40 -33.63 -10.66
CA GLU A 463 10.71 -33.48 -11.28
C GLU A 463 11.27 -32.07 -11.13
N TYR A 464 12.54 -31.89 -11.39
CA TYR A 464 13.22 -30.62 -11.35
C TYR A 464 13.97 -30.27 -12.62
N VAL A 465 14.20 -29.00 -12.85
CA VAL A 465 15.03 -28.48 -13.93
C VAL A 465 16.09 -27.53 -13.33
N PRO A 466 17.37 -27.70 -13.74
CA PRO A 466 18.43 -26.79 -13.32
C PRO A 466 18.25 -25.41 -13.99
N LEU A 467 18.49 -24.34 -13.22
CA LEU A 467 18.45 -22.96 -13.69
C LEU A 467 19.85 -22.54 -14.17
N THR A 468 20.18 -22.92 -15.40
CA THR A 468 21.45 -22.53 -16.04
C THR A 468 21.23 -21.28 -16.91
N ASP A 469 22.29 -20.52 -17.14
CA ASP A 469 22.21 -19.29 -17.93
C ASP A 469 21.69 -19.56 -19.35
N GLY A 470 20.75 -18.72 -19.81
CA GLY A 470 20.10 -18.87 -21.11
C GLY A 470 19.04 -19.97 -21.21
N ARG A 471 18.85 -20.83 -20.19
CA ARG A 471 17.85 -21.90 -20.23
C ARG A 471 16.44 -21.34 -20.39
N GLN A 472 15.67 -21.96 -21.27
CA GLN A 472 14.30 -21.60 -21.59
C GLN A 472 13.35 -22.67 -21.07
N ILE A 473 12.37 -22.26 -20.25
CA ILE A 473 11.39 -23.16 -19.65
C ILE A 473 10.01 -22.62 -19.91
N LEU A 474 9.18 -23.40 -20.60
CA LEU A 474 7.76 -23.11 -20.76
C LEU A 474 7.03 -23.60 -19.52
N LEU A 475 6.41 -22.69 -18.79
CA LEU A 475 5.71 -23.01 -17.55
C LEU A 475 4.29 -23.55 -17.78
N ASP A 476 3.60 -23.03 -18.81
CA ASP A 476 2.21 -23.40 -19.10
C ASP A 476 1.96 -23.27 -20.61
N LYS A 477 1.36 -24.30 -21.22
CA LYS A 477 1.01 -24.32 -22.68
C LYS A 477 -0.35 -23.73 -22.97
N SER A 478 -1.18 -23.48 -21.93
CA SER A 478 -2.51 -22.92 -22.11
C SER A 478 -2.44 -21.46 -22.56
N GLN A 479 -3.59 -20.91 -22.98
CA GLN A 479 -3.69 -19.49 -23.31
C GLN A 479 -3.19 -18.62 -22.15
N GLY A 480 -2.32 -17.68 -22.45
CA GLY A 480 -1.68 -16.81 -21.44
C GLY A 480 -0.48 -17.45 -20.72
N GLY A 481 -0.13 -18.69 -21.04
CA GLY A 481 1.03 -19.36 -20.47
C GLY A 481 2.35 -18.63 -20.77
N ARG A 482 3.29 -18.69 -19.83
CA ARG A 482 4.57 -17.99 -19.89
C ARG A 482 5.73 -18.93 -20.18
N LEU A 483 6.65 -18.40 -20.97
CA LEU A 483 8.01 -18.90 -21.11
C LEU A 483 8.91 -18.05 -20.18
N ILE A 484 9.83 -18.69 -19.49
CA ILE A 484 10.91 -18.01 -18.77
C ILE A 484 12.24 -18.24 -19.46
N VAL A 485 13.08 -17.22 -19.47
CA VAL A 485 14.50 -17.31 -19.84
C VAL A 485 15.32 -17.00 -18.61
N VAL A 486 16.15 -17.95 -18.21
CA VAL A 486 17.01 -17.84 -17.04
C VAL A 486 18.21 -16.95 -17.38
N GLN A 487 18.53 -16.01 -16.51
CA GLN A 487 19.75 -15.21 -16.52
C GLN A 487 20.49 -15.43 -15.20
N LEU A 488 21.75 -15.77 -15.24
CA LEU A 488 22.57 -15.86 -14.04
C LEU A 488 23.42 -14.60 -13.88
N VAL A 489 23.32 -13.98 -12.70
CA VAL A 489 24.26 -12.95 -12.28
C VAL A 489 25.36 -13.60 -11.46
N ASN A 490 26.61 -13.43 -11.90
CA ASN A 490 27.80 -13.94 -11.23
C ASN A 490 28.46 -12.82 -10.43
N ASN A 491 28.77 -13.06 -9.19
CA ASN A 491 29.56 -12.19 -8.30
C ASN A 491 30.95 -12.78 -8.07
#